data_029a53bd55b945275588cc1cbb48dda3
#
_entry.id   029a53bd55b945275588cc1cbb48dda3
#
_cell.length_a   1.000
_cell.length_b   1.000
_cell.length_c   1.000
_cell.angle_alpha   90.00
_cell.angle_beta   90.00
_cell.angle_gamma   90.00
#
_symmetry.space_group_name_H-M   'P 1'
#
loop_
_entity.id
_entity.type
_entity.pdbx_description
1 polymer ?
#
loop_
_entity_poly.entity_id
_entity_poly.type
_entity_poly.pdbx_seq_one_letter_code
_entity_poly.pdbx_strand_id
1 'polypeptide(L)' 'TRLEQEGGSAEEWGRLIRSYSVLAKPDQAERALTKARQAHQADPAATAQLQTLAKQLDLPWR' A
#
# COMPACT_ATOMS: atom_id res chain seq x y z
N THR A 1 -5.47 10.40 -7.34
CA THR A 1 -6.71 9.96 -6.70
C THR A 1 -6.90 10.64 -5.35
N ARG A 2 -8.09 10.50 -4.82
CA ARG A 2 -8.42 11.07 -3.52
C ARG A 2 -7.52 10.52 -2.41
N LEU A 3 -7.20 9.24 -2.47
CA LEU A 3 -6.32 8.61 -1.49
C LEU A 3 -4.93 9.23 -1.48
N GLU A 4 -4.38 9.49 -2.65
CA GLU A 4 -3.06 10.09 -2.77
C GLU A 4 -3.04 11.50 -2.23
N GLN A 5 -4.14 12.23 -2.39
CA GLN A 5 -4.24 13.61 -1.93
C GLN A 5 -4.52 13.71 -0.44
N GLU A 6 -5.36 12.83 0.09
CA GLU A 6 -5.83 12.91 1.47
C GLU A 6 -5.13 11.94 2.42
N GLY A 7 -4.30 11.04 1.88
CA GLY A 7 -3.59 10.07 2.71
C GLY A 7 -4.51 9.09 3.40
N GLY A 8 -5.40 8.43 2.66
CA GLY A 8 -6.40 7.53 3.20
C GLY A 8 -5.87 6.50 4.19
N SER A 9 -6.77 5.71 4.78
CA SER A 9 -6.40 4.71 5.78
C SER A 9 -5.58 3.57 5.17
N ALA A 10 -4.88 2.82 6.02
CA ALA A 10 -4.11 1.66 5.57
C ALA A 10 -4.99 0.66 4.83
N GLU A 11 -6.23 0.49 5.28
CA GLU A 11 -7.17 -0.39 4.60
C GLU A 11 -7.48 0.08 3.19
N GLU A 12 -7.70 1.37 3.00
CA GLU A 12 -7.96 1.94 1.68
C GLU A 12 -6.76 1.79 0.76
N TRP A 13 -5.56 2.07 1.27
CA TRP A 13 -4.33 1.85 0.52
C TRP A 13 -4.16 0.37 0.16
N GLY A 14 -4.52 -0.52 1.08
CA GLY A 14 -4.46 -1.95 0.84
C GLY A 14 -5.35 -2.37 -0.33
N ARG A 15 -6.55 -1.82 -0.40
CA ARG A 15 -7.45 -2.10 -1.52
C ARG A 15 -6.88 -1.62 -2.85
N LEU A 16 -6.30 -0.44 -2.85
CA LEU A 16 -5.69 0.11 -4.07
C LEU A 16 -4.52 -0.76 -4.53
N ILE A 17 -3.64 -1.13 -3.61
CA ILE A 17 -2.49 -1.97 -3.91
C ILE A 17 -2.94 -3.32 -4.45
N ARG A 18 -3.94 -3.93 -3.81
CA ARG A 18 -4.48 -5.20 -4.25
C ARG A 18 -5.09 -5.10 -5.64
N SER A 19 -5.79 -4.01 -5.93
CA SER A 19 -6.36 -3.78 -7.26
C SER A 19 -5.28 -3.75 -8.33
N TYR A 20 -4.19 -3.04 -8.08
CA TYR A 20 -3.07 -3.02 -9.02
C TYR A 20 -2.46 -4.40 -9.21
N SER A 21 -2.36 -5.16 -8.12
CA SER A 21 -1.84 -6.53 -8.19
C SER A 21 -2.73 -7.42 -9.07
N VAL A 22 -4.05 -7.32 -8.90
CA VAL A 22 -5.01 -8.08 -9.70
C VAL A 22 -4.92 -7.69 -11.17
N LEU A 23 -4.68 -6.42 -11.45
CA LEU A 23 -4.55 -5.92 -12.82
C LEU A 23 -3.19 -6.22 -13.43
N ALA A 24 -2.35 -6.98 -12.74
CA ALA A 24 -0.99 -7.32 -13.18
C ALA A 24 -0.13 -6.08 -13.41
N LYS A 25 -0.25 -5.10 -12.52
CA LYS A 25 0.53 -3.87 -12.56
C LYS A 25 1.42 -3.76 -11.32
N PRO A 26 2.45 -4.62 -11.20
CA PRO A 26 3.27 -4.65 -10.00
C PRO A 26 4.01 -3.34 -9.73
N ASP A 27 4.43 -2.63 -10.76
CA ASP A 27 5.12 -1.36 -10.60
C ASP A 27 4.23 -0.33 -9.89
N GLN A 28 2.97 -0.28 -10.29
CA GLN A 28 2.02 0.64 -9.68
C GLN A 28 1.66 0.22 -8.26
N ALA A 29 1.53 -1.10 -8.04
CA ALA A 29 1.29 -1.62 -6.70
C ALA A 29 2.44 -1.27 -5.76
N GLU A 30 3.66 -1.40 -6.23
CA GLU A 30 4.84 -1.06 -5.45
C GLU A 30 4.89 0.44 -5.12
N ARG A 31 4.57 1.28 -6.09
CA ARG A 31 4.52 2.73 -5.85
C ARG A 31 3.45 3.10 -4.85
N ALA A 32 2.27 2.49 -4.97
CA ALA A 32 1.19 2.73 -4.02
C ALA A 32 1.60 2.28 -2.61
N LEU A 33 2.27 1.14 -2.51
CA LEU A 33 2.78 0.64 -1.23
C LEU A 33 3.77 1.62 -0.60
N THR A 34 4.69 2.15 -1.40
CA THR A 34 5.67 3.12 -0.93
C THR A 34 4.99 4.38 -0.43
N LYS A 35 4.03 4.90 -1.17
CA LYS A 35 3.28 6.08 -0.76
C LYS A 35 2.49 5.82 0.52
N ALA A 36 1.85 4.66 0.62
CA ALA A 36 1.11 4.30 1.81
C ALA A 36 2.02 4.21 3.03
N ARG A 37 3.19 3.62 2.86
CA ARG A 37 4.15 3.50 3.94
C ARG A 37 4.62 4.86 4.41
N GLN A 38 4.89 5.78 3.48
CA GLN A 38 5.30 7.13 3.83
C GLN A 38 4.19 7.89 4.54
N ALA A 39 2.94 7.72 4.08
CA ALA A 39 1.80 8.40 4.69
C ALA A 39 1.54 7.93 6.12
N HIS A 40 1.87 6.67 6.42
CA HIS A 40 1.60 6.06 7.72
C HIS A 40 2.87 5.67 8.47
N GLN A 41 3.99 6.31 8.17
CA GLN A 41 5.27 5.90 8.79
C GLN A 41 5.28 6.08 10.31
N ALA A 42 4.46 6.96 10.84
CA ALA A 42 4.37 7.18 12.28
C ALA A 42 3.33 6.26 12.95
N ASP A 43 2.66 5.40 12.19
CA ASP A 43 1.63 4.50 12.69
C ASP A 43 2.09 3.05 12.54
N PRO A 44 2.58 2.43 13.65
CA PRO A 44 3.09 1.06 13.56
C PRO A 44 2.03 0.04 13.17
N ALA A 45 0.77 0.24 13.57
CA ALA A 45 -0.29 -0.68 13.21
C ALA A 45 -0.55 -0.65 11.71
N ALA A 46 -0.61 0.54 11.12
CA ALA A 46 -0.79 0.69 9.69
C ALA A 46 0.39 0.11 8.92
N THR A 47 1.60 0.37 9.39
CA THR A 47 2.81 -0.16 8.79
C THR A 47 2.81 -1.69 8.79
N ALA A 48 2.39 -2.29 9.91
CA ALA A 48 2.31 -3.75 10.01
C ALA A 48 1.30 -4.33 9.02
N GLN A 49 0.16 -3.68 8.86
CA GLN A 49 -0.85 -4.11 7.89
C GLN A 49 -0.32 -4.04 6.46
N LEU A 50 0.37 -2.96 6.12
CA LEU A 50 0.95 -2.80 4.78
C LEU A 50 2.04 -3.83 4.53
N GLN A 51 2.85 -4.13 5.54
CA GLN A 51 3.89 -5.13 5.41
C GLN A 51 3.29 -6.52 5.17
N THR A 52 2.25 -6.87 5.91
CA THR A 52 1.54 -8.15 5.72
C THR A 52 0.97 -8.23 4.30
N LEU A 53 0.36 -7.15 3.85
CA LEU A 53 -0.19 -7.09 2.50
C LEU A 53 0.89 -7.29 1.44
N ALA A 54 2.03 -6.64 1.62
CA ALA A 54 3.15 -6.79 0.68
C ALA A 54 3.62 -8.24 0.59
N LYS A 55 3.68 -8.93 1.73
CA LYS A 55 4.04 -10.34 1.75
C LYS A 55 3.02 -11.20 1.02
N GLN A 56 1.74 -10.92 1.24
CA GLN A 56 0.67 -11.67 0.58
C GLN A 56 0.68 -11.50 -0.93
N LEU A 57 1.04 -10.32 -1.39
CA LEU A 57 1.07 -10.00 -2.81
C LEU A 57 2.45 -10.18 -3.43
N ASP A 58 3.40 -10.68 -2.66
CA ASP A 58 4.78 -10.90 -3.11
C ASP A 58 5.42 -9.61 -3.64
N LEU A 59 5.13 -8.50 -2.96
CA LEU A 59 5.70 -7.21 -3.28
C LEU A 59 6.92 -6.94 -2.41
N PRO A 60 7.94 -6.22 -2.93
CA PRO A 60 9.10 -5.87 -2.13
C PRO A 60 8.71 -4.88 -1.04
N TRP A 61 9.19 -5.12 0.18
CA TRP A 61 9.01 -4.19 1.29
C TRP A 61 10.27 -3.35 1.44
N ARG A 62 10.09 -2.04 1.36
CA ARG A 62 11.23 -1.11 1.44
C ARG A 62 10.98 -0.04 2.48
#